data_2d6cd8987141a71e109ad169c8856437
#
_entry.id   2d6cd8987141a71e109ad169c8856437
#
_cell.length_a   1.000
_cell.length_b   1.000
_cell.length_c   1.000
_cell.angle_alpha   90.00
_cell.angle_beta   90.00
_cell.angle_gamma   90.00
#
_symmetry.space_group_name_H-M   'P 1'
#
loop_
_entity.id
_entity.type
_entity.pdbx_description
1 polymer ?
#
loop_
_entity_poly.entity_id
_entity_poly.type
_entity_poly.pdbx_seq_one_letter_code
_entity_poly.pdbx_strand_id
1 'polypeptide(L)'
;MRLTRSGTATAAFQMLRDCGALAVLIPQLEEYLGPEDDIPERAEPFWDLLAALDARVRARPEDPPASGLLIATLFLLPFQLELDEEYERHESDELLDARTRSTVAWEVLEPMSAAARLSRKDFASARRILVAHQNFTHQPERFSEVLFARSEEFPDSYELFAITSQARGVGLDLVEAWRERWLRAKSAAPEELENERRKTGTRKRRKRRRRRGGAKR
;
A
#
# COMPACT_ATOMS: atom_id res chain seq x y z
N MET A 1 -3.34 14.13 -10.58
CA MET A 1 -3.34 12.84 -11.30
C MET A 1 -2.83 12.92 -12.75
N ARG A 2 -2.95 14.03 -13.50
CA ARG A 2 -2.34 14.12 -14.84
C ARG A 2 -0.81 14.06 -14.79
N LEU A 3 -0.19 14.77 -13.85
CA LEU A 3 1.26 14.83 -13.68
C LEU A 3 1.89 13.44 -13.41
N THR A 4 1.23 12.61 -12.61
CA THR A 4 1.72 11.27 -12.28
C THR A 4 1.54 10.26 -13.42
N ARG A 5 0.66 10.53 -14.39
CA ARG A 5 0.43 9.66 -15.56
C ARG A 5 1.29 9.98 -16.77
N SER A 6 2.01 11.10 -16.74
CA SER A 6 2.86 11.52 -17.86
C SER A 6 4.29 10.97 -17.79
N GLY A 7 4.65 10.27 -16.73
CA GLY A 7 6.02 9.80 -16.49
C GLY A 7 7.00 10.93 -16.14
N THR A 8 6.48 12.02 -15.57
CA THR A 8 7.22 13.21 -15.14
C THR A 8 6.83 13.63 -13.72
N ALA A 9 6.36 12.67 -12.90
CA ALA A 9 5.90 12.94 -11.53
C ALA A 9 7.01 13.55 -10.68
N THR A 10 8.22 12.98 -10.74
CA THR A 10 9.38 13.48 -9.98
C THR A 10 9.61 14.97 -10.21
N ALA A 11 9.82 15.36 -11.47
CA ALA A 11 10.08 16.77 -11.82
C ALA A 11 8.90 17.68 -11.47
N ALA A 12 7.66 17.20 -11.65
CA ALA A 12 6.47 17.98 -11.36
C ALA A 12 6.30 18.22 -9.85
N PHE A 13 6.55 17.22 -9.00
CA PHE A 13 6.45 17.37 -7.56
C PHE A 13 7.61 18.19 -6.98
N GLN A 14 8.83 18.07 -7.52
CA GLN A 14 9.94 18.96 -7.18
C GLN A 14 9.57 20.42 -7.49
N MET A 15 9.08 20.70 -8.69
CA MET A 15 8.64 22.05 -9.07
C MET A 15 7.53 22.59 -8.16
N LEU A 16 6.54 21.73 -7.79
CA LEU A 16 5.48 22.13 -6.86
C LEU A 16 6.04 22.48 -5.48
N ARG A 17 7.07 21.78 -5.03
CA ARG A 17 7.76 22.06 -3.78
C ARG A 17 8.56 23.35 -3.85
N ASP A 18 9.39 23.51 -4.86
CA ASP A 18 10.25 24.71 -5.06
C ASP A 18 9.42 26.00 -5.13
N CYS A 19 8.23 25.97 -5.69
CA CYS A 19 7.34 27.14 -5.74
C CYS A 19 6.38 27.26 -4.54
N GLY A 20 6.49 26.40 -3.53
CA GLY A 20 5.63 26.39 -2.34
C GLY A 20 4.20 25.90 -2.59
N ALA A 21 3.87 25.47 -3.80
CA ALA A 21 2.53 25.00 -4.14
C ALA A 21 2.20 23.64 -3.49
N LEU A 22 3.19 22.80 -3.20
CA LEU A 22 2.99 21.51 -2.57
C LEU A 22 2.36 21.66 -1.18
N ALA A 23 2.85 22.59 -0.38
CA ALA A 23 2.32 22.92 0.95
C ALA A 23 0.84 23.35 0.94
N VAL A 24 0.40 23.96 -0.18
CA VAL A 24 -1.01 24.37 -0.34
C VAL A 24 -1.89 23.25 -0.86
N LEU A 25 -1.37 22.44 -1.80
CA LEU A 25 -2.14 21.40 -2.49
C LEU A 25 -2.21 20.08 -1.71
N ILE A 26 -1.10 19.69 -1.09
CA ILE A 26 -0.95 18.43 -0.33
C ILE A 26 -0.08 18.70 0.90
N PRO A 27 -0.58 19.45 1.89
CA PRO A 27 0.21 19.85 3.06
C PRO A 27 0.79 18.68 3.84
N GLN A 28 0.09 17.54 3.91
CA GLN A 28 0.56 16.34 4.59
C GLN A 28 1.81 15.75 3.94
N LEU A 29 1.93 15.86 2.62
CA LEU A 29 3.12 15.40 1.92
C LEU A 29 4.30 16.35 2.13
N GLU A 30 4.05 17.65 2.16
CA GLU A 30 5.07 18.64 2.51
C GLU A 30 5.56 18.47 3.95
N GLU A 31 4.62 18.21 4.88
CA GLU A 31 4.96 17.92 6.28
C GLU A 31 5.81 16.66 6.42
N TYR A 32 5.47 15.60 5.68
CA TYR A 32 6.26 14.37 5.64
C TYR A 32 7.68 14.61 5.11
N LEU A 33 7.80 15.38 4.03
CA LEU A 33 9.09 15.68 3.41
C LEU A 33 9.96 16.57 4.30
N GLY A 34 9.33 17.39 5.17
CA GLY A 34 10.04 18.28 6.09
C GLY A 34 10.84 19.39 5.41
N PRO A 35 11.50 20.25 6.17
CA PRO A 35 12.44 21.24 5.64
C PRO A 35 13.60 20.54 4.90
N GLU A 36 14.07 21.15 3.80
CA GLU A 36 15.13 20.55 2.96
C GLU A 36 16.43 20.26 3.73
N ASP A 37 16.71 21.04 4.77
CA ASP A 37 17.93 20.93 5.56
C ASP A 37 17.84 19.91 6.73
N ASP A 38 16.61 19.48 7.12
CA ASP A 38 16.45 18.75 8.37
C ASP A 38 16.39 17.20 8.22
N ILE A 39 15.85 16.66 7.12
CA ILE A 39 15.70 15.20 7.01
C ILE A 39 15.87 14.72 5.55
N PRO A 40 17.09 14.74 4.99
CA PRO A 40 17.35 14.18 3.65
C PRO A 40 16.96 12.69 3.56
N GLU A 41 17.04 11.94 4.67
CA GLU A 41 16.69 10.53 4.77
C GLU A 41 15.22 10.20 4.46
N ARG A 42 14.30 11.15 4.61
CA ARG A 42 12.88 10.97 4.24
C ARG A 42 12.59 11.38 2.80
N ALA A 43 13.21 12.45 2.34
CA ALA A 43 12.95 13.00 1.01
C ALA A 43 13.53 12.11 -0.09
N GLU A 44 14.75 11.59 0.07
CA GLU A 44 15.42 10.78 -0.94
C GLU A 44 14.63 9.53 -1.32
N PRO A 45 14.15 8.67 -0.38
CA PRO A 45 13.30 7.52 -0.71
C PRO A 45 11.99 7.90 -1.42
N PHE A 46 11.44 9.08 -1.14
CA PHE A 46 10.24 9.56 -1.82
C PHE A 46 10.51 9.91 -3.28
N TRP A 47 11.63 10.59 -3.56
CA TRP A 47 12.01 10.93 -4.93
C TRP A 47 12.37 9.69 -5.73
N ASP A 48 13.04 8.72 -5.14
CA ASP A 48 13.33 7.43 -5.77
C ASP A 48 12.05 6.66 -6.11
N LEU A 49 11.07 6.68 -5.23
CA LEU A 49 9.76 6.07 -5.47
C LEU A 49 9.04 6.73 -6.66
N LEU A 50 9.06 8.06 -6.74
CA LEU A 50 8.48 8.78 -7.88
C LEU A 50 9.26 8.53 -9.18
N ALA A 51 10.59 8.43 -9.12
CA ALA A 51 11.41 8.12 -10.28
C ALA A 51 11.13 6.70 -10.81
N ALA A 52 10.93 5.73 -9.92
CA ALA A 52 10.52 4.37 -10.29
C ALA A 52 9.11 4.34 -10.89
N LEU A 53 8.16 5.11 -10.34
CA LEU A 53 6.83 5.30 -10.93
C LEU A 53 6.92 5.90 -12.35
N ASP A 54 7.73 6.94 -12.52
CA ASP A 54 7.94 7.58 -13.83
C ASP A 54 8.55 6.59 -14.85
N ALA A 55 9.51 5.78 -14.43
CA ALA A 55 10.10 4.73 -15.26
C ALA A 55 9.04 3.69 -15.68
N ARG A 56 8.17 3.27 -14.74
CA ARG A 56 7.06 2.36 -15.01
C ARG A 56 6.07 2.95 -16.03
N VAL A 57 5.69 4.21 -15.88
CA VAL A 57 4.77 4.90 -16.81
C VAL A 57 5.37 5.01 -18.19
N ARG A 58 6.64 5.39 -18.31
CA ARG A 58 7.34 5.48 -19.60
C ARG A 58 7.52 4.12 -20.29
N ALA A 59 7.71 3.06 -19.51
CA ALA A 59 7.85 1.71 -20.05
C ALA A 59 6.54 1.13 -20.61
N ARG A 60 5.37 1.60 -20.14
CA ARG A 60 4.05 1.13 -20.57
C ARG A 60 3.06 2.28 -20.69
N PRO A 61 3.24 3.19 -21.67
CA PRO A 61 2.39 4.38 -21.83
C PRO A 61 0.94 4.03 -22.20
N GLU A 62 0.73 2.87 -22.82
CA GLU A 62 -0.59 2.34 -23.18
C GLU A 62 -1.39 1.78 -22.00
N ASP A 63 -0.72 1.50 -20.88
CA ASP A 63 -1.31 0.93 -19.66
C ASP A 63 -1.03 1.85 -18.46
N PRO A 64 -1.67 3.04 -18.40
CA PRO A 64 -1.41 3.98 -17.32
C PRO A 64 -1.93 3.47 -15.97
N PRO A 65 -1.18 3.69 -14.88
CA PRO A 65 -1.60 3.28 -13.55
C PRO A 65 -2.97 3.84 -13.15
N ALA A 66 -3.76 3.03 -12.44
CA ALA A 66 -5.04 3.45 -11.88
C ALA A 66 -4.87 4.61 -10.88
N SER A 67 -5.88 5.48 -10.75
CA SER A 67 -5.82 6.60 -9.80
C SER A 67 -5.54 6.15 -8.36
N GLY A 68 -6.13 5.03 -7.93
CA GLY A 68 -5.88 4.47 -6.60
C GLY A 68 -4.42 4.09 -6.37
N LEU A 69 -3.77 3.49 -7.38
CA LEU A 69 -2.34 3.16 -7.32
C LEU A 69 -1.47 4.43 -7.24
N LEU A 70 -1.76 5.44 -8.04
CA LEU A 70 -1.02 6.71 -8.02
C LEU A 70 -1.11 7.41 -6.65
N ILE A 71 -2.30 7.41 -6.04
CA ILE A 71 -2.51 7.97 -4.70
C ILE A 71 -1.75 7.12 -3.67
N ALA A 72 -1.87 5.79 -3.74
CA ALA A 72 -1.16 4.90 -2.83
C ALA A 72 0.37 5.07 -2.93
N THR A 73 0.90 5.30 -4.13
CA THR A 73 2.34 5.56 -4.31
C THR A 73 2.77 6.85 -3.60
N LEU A 74 2.01 7.95 -3.73
CA LEU A 74 2.32 9.22 -3.07
C LEU A 74 2.29 9.13 -1.54
N PHE A 75 1.41 8.30 -0.99
CA PHE A 75 1.20 8.19 0.45
C PHE A 75 1.77 6.92 1.08
N LEU A 76 2.53 6.12 0.32
CA LEU A 76 3.12 4.89 0.85
C LEU A 76 4.09 5.16 2.00
N LEU A 77 5.01 6.10 1.84
CA LEU A 77 6.01 6.39 2.85
C LEU A 77 5.41 7.10 4.08
N PRO A 78 4.54 8.12 3.95
CA PRO A 78 3.77 8.63 5.09
C PRO A 78 2.99 7.52 5.82
N PHE A 79 2.34 6.62 5.09
CA PHE A 79 1.62 5.50 5.69
C PHE A 79 2.55 4.52 6.43
N GLN A 80 3.75 4.25 5.91
CA GLN A 80 4.73 3.41 6.59
C GLN A 80 5.21 4.05 7.88
N LEU A 81 5.49 5.35 7.89
CA LEU A 81 5.88 6.08 9.08
C LEU A 81 4.83 5.98 10.20
N GLU A 82 3.57 6.25 9.88
CA GLU A 82 2.47 6.13 10.83
C GLU A 82 2.25 4.69 11.33
N LEU A 83 2.50 3.70 10.47
CA LEU A 83 2.46 2.30 10.90
C LEU A 83 3.58 1.96 11.87
N ASP A 84 4.79 2.45 11.64
CA ASP A 84 5.93 2.20 12.52
C ASP A 84 5.67 2.82 13.91
N GLU A 85 5.10 4.02 13.98
CA GLU A 85 4.65 4.62 15.23
C GLU A 85 3.54 3.81 15.93
N GLU A 86 2.63 3.21 15.15
CA GLU A 86 1.56 2.36 15.69
C GLU A 86 2.13 1.03 16.23
N TYR A 87 3.16 0.46 15.59
CA TYR A 87 3.89 -0.69 16.11
C TYR A 87 4.58 -0.38 17.44
N GLU A 88 5.26 0.75 17.54
CA GLU A 88 5.91 1.19 18.77
C GLU A 88 4.90 1.36 19.91
N ARG A 89 3.73 1.97 19.63
CA ARG A 89 2.65 2.14 20.62
C ARG A 89 2.08 0.83 21.15
N HIS A 90 2.08 -0.22 20.35
CA HIS A 90 1.54 -1.53 20.73
C HIS A 90 2.56 -2.49 21.33
N GLU A 91 3.84 -2.10 21.39
CA GLU A 91 4.96 -2.95 21.85
C GLU A 91 4.92 -4.37 21.26
N SER A 92 4.53 -4.51 19.99
CA SER A 92 4.27 -5.77 19.33
C SER A 92 5.10 -5.96 18.08
N ASP A 93 5.85 -7.06 18.02
CA ASP A 93 6.54 -7.49 16.80
C ASP A 93 5.59 -8.20 15.81
N GLU A 94 4.34 -8.45 16.20
CA GLU A 94 3.35 -9.07 15.32
C GLU A 94 2.76 -8.06 14.36
N LEU A 95 2.50 -8.49 13.11
CA LEU A 95 1.82 -7.67 12.12
C LEU A 95 0.48 -7.14 12.66
N LEU A 96 0.33 -5.82 12.68
CA LEU A 96 -0.92 -5.15 13.04
C LEU A 96 -2.09 -5.73 12.25
N ASP A 97 -3.23 -5.90 12.87
CA ASP A 97 -4.37 -6.47 12.19
C ASP A 97 -4.85 -5.57 11.02
N ALA A 98 -5.55 -6.17 10.06
CA ALA A 98 -5.99 -5.45 8.86
C ALA A 98 -6.94 -4.27 9.18
N ARG A 99 -7.60 -4.27 10.34
CA ARG A 99 -8.47 -3.17 10.76
C ARG A 99 -7.63 -1.99 11.21
N THR A 100 -6.63 -2.19 12.05
CA THR A 100 -5.71 -1.15 12.51
C THR A 100 -4.98 -0.52 11.32
N ARG A 101 -4.37 -1.34 10.45
CA ARG A 101 -3.74 -0.86 9.22
C ARG A 101 -4.69 -0.05 8.33
N SER A 102 -5.95 -0.46 8.25
CA SER A 102 -6.96 0.25 7.46
C SER A 102 -7.39 1.58 8.10
N THR A 103 -7.32 1.69 9.44
CA THR A 103 -7.55 2.95 10.15
C THR A 103 -6.40 3.91 9.90
N VAL A 104 -5.16 3.49 10.07
CA VAL A 104 -3.98 4.31 9.76
C VAL A 104 -4.00 4.79 8.30
N ALA A 105 -4.27 3.89 7.33
CA ALA A 105 -4.37 4.27 5.93
C ALA A 105 -5.51 5.27 5.66
N TRP A 106 -6.60 5.22 6.43
CA TRP A 106 -7.68 6.20 6.32
C TRP A 106 -7.24 7.56 6.86
N GLU A 107 -6.60 7.60 8.01
CA GLU A 107 -6.13 8.82 8.67
C GLU A 107 -5.09 9.56 7.82
N VAL A 108 -4.18 8.83 7.20
CA VAL A 108 -3.17 9.40 6.28
C VAL A 108 -3.80 9.95 5.00
N LEU A 109 -4.83 9.29 4.45
CA LEU A 109 -5.43 9.68 3.16
C LEU A 109 -6.57 10.70 3.29
N GLU A 110 -7.25 10.78 4.43
CA GLU A 110 -8.46 11.57 4.61
C GLU A 110 -8.25 13.07 4.35
N PRO A 111 -7.20 13.73 4.89
CA PRO A 111 -6.99 15.14 4.67
C PRO A 111 -6.79 15.50 3.19
N MET A 112 -6.04 14.67 2.44
CA MET A 112 -5.90 14.85 0.99
C MET A 112 -7.22 14.61 0.25
N SER A 113 -8.02 13.65 0.69
CA SER A 113 -9.31 13.35 0.06
C SER A 113 -10.23 14.56 0.08
N ALA A 114 -10.26 15.28 1.21
CA ALA A 114 -11.03 16.49 1.36
C ALA A 114 -10.47 17.63 0.47
N ALA A 115 -9.16 17.88 0.52
CA ALA A 115 -8.50 18.97 -0.20
C ALA A 115 -8.54 18.75 -1.74
N ALA A 116 -8.22 17.57 -2.21
CA ALA A 116 -8.13 17.25 -3.65
C ALA A 116 -9.46 16.76 -4.26
N ARG A 117 -10.55 16.72 -3.50
CA ARG A 117 -11.86 16.20 -3.94
C ARG A 117 -11.77 14.83 -4.61
N LEU A 118 -11.06 13.90 -3.99
CA LEU A 118 -10.92 12.55 -4.52
C LEU A 118 -12.27 11.85 -4.63
N SER A 119 -12.41 11.02 -5.66
CA SER A 119 -13.58 10.16 -5.74
C SER A 119 -13.57 9.13 -4.59
N ARG A 120 -14.74 8.77 -4.08
CA ARG A 120 -14.86 7.71 -3.05
C ARG A 120 -14.23 6.38 -3.50
N LYS A 121 -14.30 6.10 -4.80
CA LYS A 121 -13.74 4.90 -5.42
C LYS A 121 -12.21 4.94 -5.35
N ASP A 122 -11.58 6.04 -5.77
CA ASP A 122 -10.12 6.17 -5.79
C ASP A 122 -9.54 6.15 -4.36
N PHE A 123 -10.19 6.84 -3.43
CA PHE A 123 -9.85 6.81 -2.01
C PHE A 123 -9.90 5.39 -1.43
N ALA A 124 -11.02 4.67 -1.65
CA ALA A 124 -11.18 3.31 -1.16
C ALA A 124 -10.18 2.34 -1.81
N SER A 125 -9.86 2.53 -3.10
CA SER A 125 -8.84 1.76 -3.80
C SER A 125 -7.46 2.01 -3.21
N ALA A 126 -7.02 3.27 -3.07
CA ALA A 126 -5.73 3.62 -2.48
C ALA A 126 -5.55 3.03 -1.08
N ARG A 127 -6.59 3.15 -0.22
CA ARG A 127 -6.56 2.56 1.11
C ARG A 127 -6.37 1.04 1.10
N ARG A 128 -7.09 0.32 0.22
CA ARG A 128 -6.93 -1.14 0.10
C ARG A 128 -5.54 -1.52 -0.40
N ILE A 129 -5.00 -0.78 -1.37
CA ILE A 129 -3.67 -0.99 -1.92
C ILE A 129 -2.59 -0.82 -0.84
N LEU A 130 -2.64 0.27 -0.05
CA LEU A 130 -1.71 0.51 1.05
C LEU A 130 -1.74 -0.62 2.09
N VAL A 131 -2.94 -1.02 2.53
CA VAL A 131 -3.11 -2.12 3.50
C VAL A 131 -2.60 -3.45 2.95
N ALA A 132 -2.87 -3.73 1.67
CA ALA A 132 -2.47 -4.97 1.01
C ALA A 132 -0.96 -5.03 0.75
N HIS A 133 -0.30 -3.89 0.52
CA HIS A 133 1.14 -3.79 0.28
C HIS A 133 1.97 -4.45 1.39
N GLN A 134 1.56 -4.34 2.64
CA GLN A 134 2.26 -4.95 3.77
C GLN A 134 2.29 -6.50 3.69
N ASN A 135 1.32 -7.11 3.02
CA ASN A 135 1.24 -8.57 2.95
C ASN A 135 2.30 -9.21 2.03
N PHE A 136 3.03 -8.43 1.25
CA PHE A 136 4.11 -8.95 0.39
C PHE A 136 5.38 -9.31 1.19
N THR A 137 5.65 -8.59 2.27
CA THR A 137 6.84 -8.77 3.11
C THR A 137 6.51 -9.39 4.46
N HIS A 138 5.33 -9.10 5.01
CA HIS A 138 4.90 -9.57 6.32
C HIS A 138 3.58 -10.32 6.19
N GLN A 139 3.61 -11.63 6.42
CA GLN A 139 2.43 -12.49 6.30
C GLN A 139 1.90 -12.84 7.69
N PRO A 140 0.62 -12.61 7.98
CA PRO A 140 0.02 -13.10 9.21
C PRO A 140 0.02 -14.64 9.23
N GLU A 141 0.14 -15.27 10.42
CA GLU A 141 0.12 -16.74 10.59
C GLU A 141 -0.97 -17.49 9.81
N ARG A 142 -2.04 -16.82 9.40
CA ARG A 142 -3.21 -17.39 8.74
C ARG A 142 -3.48 -16.77 7.38
N PHE A 143 -2.43 -16.44 6.72
CA PHE A 143 -2.49 -15.86 5.40
C PHE A 143 -2.62 -16.96 4.34
N SER A 144 -3.51 -16.79 3.39
CA SER A 144 -3.56 -17.62 2.20
C SER A 144 -3.07 -16.83 1.01
N GLU A 145 -1.87 -17.16 0.54
CA GLU A 145 -1.25 -16.53 -0.63
C GLU A 145 -2.17 -16.63 -1.86
N VAL A 146 -2.83 -17.77 -2.03
CA VAL A 146 -3.73 -18.02 -3.18
C VAL A 146 -4.95 -17.09 -3.11
N LEU A 147 -5.58 -16.95 -1.94
CA LEU A 147 -6.73 -16.07 -1.79
C LEU A 147 -6.34 -14.60 -1.94
N PHE A 148 -5.18 -14.21 -1.41
CA PHE A 148 -4.64 -12.87 -1.58
C PHE A 148 -4.34 -12.57 -3.04
N ALA A 149 -3.65 -13.46 -3.74
CA ALA A 149 -3.33 -13.31 -5.17
C ALA A 149 -4.58 -13.29 -6.08
N ARG A 150 -5.74 -13.72 -5.58
CA ARG A 150 -7.05 -13.66 -6.25
C ARG A 150 -7.90 -12.48 -5.81
N SER A 151 -7.44 -11.68 -4.87
CA SER A 151 -8.19 -10.51 -4.42
C SER A 151 -8.23 -9.41 -5.49
N GLU A 152 -9.24 -8.54 -5.40
CA GLU A 152 -9.44 -7.44 -6.33
C GLU A 152 -8.30 -6.42 -6.28
N GLU A 153 -7.78 -6.19 -5.09
CA GLU A 153 -6.68 -5.24 -4.84
C GLU A 153 -5.29 -5.77 -5.22
N PHE A 154 -5.13 -7.07 -5.44
CA PHE A 154 -3.82 -7.67 -5.66
C PHE A 154 -3.05 -7.06 -6.84
N PRO A 155 -3.63 -6.88 -8.05
CA PRO A 155 -2.88 -6.37 -9.20
C PRO A 155 -2.22 -5.02 -8.92
N ASP A 156 -2.99 -4.07 -8.40
CA ASP A 156 -2.49 -2.73 -8.08
C ASP A 156 -1.51 -2.74 -6.91
N SER A 157 -1.77 -3.57 -5.89
CA SER A 157 -0.86 -3.71 -4.74
C SER A 157 0.46 -4.36 -5.12
N TYR A 158 0.43 -5.35 -6.01
CA TYR A 158 1.62 -5.98 -6.56
C TYR A 158 2.43 -4.99 -7.41
N GLU A 159 1.76 -4.17 -8.20
CA GLU A 159 2.43 -3.13 -8.98
C GLU A 159 3.10 -2.09 -8.07
N LEU A 160 2.44 -1.65 -6.99
CA LEU A 160 3.05 -0.79 -5.98
C LEU A 160 4.27 -1.45 -5.34
N PHE A 161 4.18 -2.73 -5.00
CA PHE A 161 5.28 -3.48 -4.42
C PHE A 161 6.47 -3.58 -5.39
N ALA A 162 6.23 -3.81 -6.68
CA ALA A 162 7.26 -3.85 -7.70
C ALA A 162 7.94 -2.47 -7.88
N ILE A 163 7.18 -1.38 -7.92
CA ILE A 163 7.70 -0.01 -7.99
C ILE A 163 8.57 0.29 -6.76
N THR A 164 8.10 -0.07 -5.56
CA THR A 164 8.84 0.15 -4.32
C THR A 164 10.13 -0.65 -4.27
N SER A 165 10.09 -1.92 -4.68
CA SER A 165 11.28 -2.78 -4.74
C SER A 165 12.32 -2.25 -5.73
N GLN A 166 11.86 -1.73 -6.87
CA GLN A 166 12.74 -1.09 -7.85
C GLN A 166 13.36 0.19 -7.31
N ALA A 167 12.59 1.05 -6.63
CA ALA A 167 13.08 2.28 -6.03
C ALA A 167 14.16 2.02 -4.98
N ARG A 168 13.95 1.01 -4.13
CA ARG A 168 14.88 0.65 -3.04
C ARG A 168 16.03 -0.25 -3.48
N GLY A 169 15.99 -0.84 -4.67
CA GLY A 169 16.97 -1.82 -5.14
C GLY A 169 16.97 -3.14 -4.36
N VAL A 170 15.91 -3.44 -3.59
CA VAL A 170 15.79 -4.64 -2.75
C VAL A 170 14.45 -5.34 -2.94
N GLY A 171 14.42 -6.67 -2.70
CA GLY A 171 13.17 -7.45 -2.78
C GLY A 171 12.73 -7.80 -4.20
N LEU A 172 13.59 -7.67 -5.22
CA LEU A 172 13.26 -8.00 -6.60
C LEU A 172 13.00 -9.50 -6.78
N ASP A 173 13.70 -10.34 -6.04
CA ASP A 173 13.48 -11.78 -5.95
C ASP A 173 12.08 -12.10 -5.41
N LEU A 174 11.64 -11.33 -4.42
CA LEU A 174 10.31 -11.47 -3.83
C LEU A 174 9.20 -10.98 -4.80
N VAL A 175 9.48 -9.95 -5.59
CA VAL A 175 8.57 -9.51 -6.68
C VAL A 175 8.36 -10.66 -7.67
N GLU A 176 9.43 -11.33 -8.12
CA GLU A 176 9.32 -12.45 -9.06
C GLU A 176 8.61 -13.66 -8.41
N ALA A 177 8.91 -13.98 -7.16
CA ALA A 177 8.23 -15.04 -6.43
C ALA A 177 6.71 -14.78 -6.32
N TRP A 178 6.29 -13.54 -6.08
CA TRP A 178 4.86 -13.17 -6.04
C TRP A 178 4.21 -13.21 -7.43
N ARG A 179 4.95 -12.88 -8.48
CA ARG A 179 4.49 -13.05 -9.86
C ARG A 179 4.15 -14.50 -10.17
N GLU A 180 5.02 -15.43 -9.79
CA GLU A 180 4.78 -16.86 -9.97
C GLU A 180 3.57 -17.35 -9.16
N ARG A 181 3.44 -16.89 -7.89
CA ARG A 181 2.27 -17.19 -7.04
C ARG A 181 0.97 -16.68 -7.69
N TRP A 182 1.00 -15.47 -8.23
CA TRP A 182 -0.14 -14.90 -8.93
C TRP A 182 -0.56 -15.71 -10.15
N LEU A 183 0.40 -16.10 -10.98
CA LEU A 183 0.13 -16.95 -12.16
C LEU A 183 -0.47 -18.30 -11.76
N ARG A 184 0.07 -18.94 -10.72
CA ARG A 184 -0.49 -20.18 -10.15
C ARG A 184 -1.90 -19.97 -9.60
N ALA A 185 -2.12 -18.90 -8.86
CA ALA A 185 -3.44 -18.59 -8.31
C ALA A 185 -4.49 -18.36 -9.41
N LYS A 186 -4.11 -17.77 -10.56
CA LYS A 186 -5.03 -17.60 -11.71
C LYS A 186 -5.49 -18.93 -12.29
N SER A 187 -4.67 -19.99 -12.25
CA SER A 187 -4.99 -21.33 -12.74
C SER A 187 -5.55 -22.27 -11.66
N ALA A 188 -5.63 -21.84 -10.41
CA ALA A 188 -6.14 -22.63 -9.30
C ALA A 188 -7.60 -23.07 -9.51
N ALA A 189 -7.87 -24.35 -9.26
CA ALA A 189 -9.22 -24.91 -9.39
C ALA A 189 -10.19 -24.33 -8.35
N PRO A 190 -11.49 -24.23 -8.66
CA PRO A 190 -12.50 -23.74 -7.72
C PRO A 190 -12.50 -24.48 -6.37
N GLU A 191 -12.24 -25.79 -6.40
CA GLU A 191 -12.17 -26.64 -5.20
C GLU A 191 -10.98 -26.26 -4.29
N GLU A 192 -9.84 -25.91 -4.87
CA GLU A 192 -8.65 -25.44 -4.12
C GLU A 192 -8.93 -24.13 -3.40
N LEU A 193 -9.58 -23.19 -4.11
CA LEU A 193 -9.98 -21.90 -3.52
C LEU A 193 -10.97 -22.08 -2.37
N GLU A 194 -11.92 -22.99 -2.51
CA GLU A 194 -12.87 -23.28 -1.44
C GLU A 194 -12.20 -23.94 -0.22
N ASN A 195 -11.23 -24.83 -0.45
CA ASN A 195 -10.44 -25.43 0.61
C ASN A 195 -9.62 -24.38 1.37
N GLU A 196 -8.99 -23.44 0.67
CA GLU A 196 -8.26 -22.32 1.28
C GLU A 196 -9.19 -21.40 2.09
N ARG A 197 -10.39 -21.08 1.58
CA ARG A 197 -11.41 -20.32 2.33
C ARG A 197 -11.83 -21.06 3.60
N ARG A 198 -11.98 -22.37 3.55
CA ARG A 198 -12.31 -23.18 4.74
C ARG A 198 -11.19 -23.18 5.76
N LYS A 199 -9.93 -23.31 5.33
CA LYS A 199 -8.75 -23.25 6.23
C LYS A 199 -8.67 -21.89 6.94
N THR A 200 -8.86 -20.80 6.23
CA THR A 200 -8.83 -19.45 6.80
C THR A 200 -10.10 -19.09 7.58
N GLY A 201 -11.26 -19.61 7.21
CA GLY A 201 -12.58 -19.32 7.79
C GLY A 201 -12.91 -20.11 9.07
N THR A 202 -12.54 -21.38 9.16
CA THR A 202 -12.90 -22.27 10.28
C THR A 202 -12.30 -21.83 11.61
N ARG A 203 -11.14 -21.19 11.61
CA ARG A 203 -10.49 -20.67 12.82
C ARG A 203 -11.13 -19.38 13.36
N LYS A 204 -11.74 -18.53 12.49
CA LYS A 204 -12.52 -17.36 12.94
C LYS A 204 -13.74 -17.77 13.77
N ARG A 205 -14.43 -18.85 13.39
CA ARG A 205 -15.56 -19.41 14.13
C ARG A 205 -15.16 -19.98 15.49
N ARG A 206 -14.00 -20.64 15.60
CA ARG A 206 -13.48 -21.22 16.86
C ARG A 206 -13.05 -20.13 17.87
N LYS A 207 -12.41 -19.05 17.41
CA LYS A 207 -11.99 -17.92 18.27
C LYS A 207 -13.20 -17.14 18.79
N ARG A 208 -14.24 -16.95 17.96
CA ARG A 208 -15.51 -16.32 18.39
C ARG A 208 -16.26 -17.18 19.41
N ARG A 209 -16.23 -18.50 19.28
CA ARG A 209 -16.87 -19.43 20.23
C ARG A 209 -16.14 -19.49 21.56
N ARG A 210 -14.80 -19.43 21.59
CA ARG A 210 -13.99 -19.35 22.84
C ARG A 210 -14.20 -18.03 23.58
N ARG A 211 -14.30 -16.88 22.88
CA ARG A 211 -14.58 -15.59 23.51
C ARG A 211 -15.99 -15.48 24.09
N ARG A 212 -16.99 -16.18 23.50
CA ARG A 212 -18.36 -16.22 24.05
C ARG A 212 -18.53 -17.22 25.18
N GLY A 213 -17.69 -18.24 25.28
CA GLY A 213 -17.72 -19.24 26.35
C GLY A 213 -16.98 -18.83 27.61
N GLY A 214 -16.07 -17.85 27.56
CA GLY A 214 -15.31 -17.37 28.72
C GLY A 214 -15.97 -16.26 29.54
N ALA A 215 -17.14 -15.77 29.12
CA ALA A 215 -17.87 -14.69 29.82
C ALA A 215 -19.00 -15.21 30.75
N LYS A 216 -19.01 -16.51 31.05
CA LYS A 216 -19.92 -17.11 32.04
C LYS A 216 -19.08 -17.90 33.08
N ARG A 217 -18.45 -17.19 34.01
CA ARG A 217 -18.11 -17.64 35.35
C ARG A 217 -18.00 -16.44 36.27
#